data_cc4724059ac54ff196f435a64d2773db
#
_entry.id   cc4724059ac54ff196f435a64d2773db
#
_cell.length_a   1.000
_cell.length_b   1.000
_cell.length_c   1.000
_cell.angle_alpha   90.00
_cell.angle_beta   90.00
_cell.angle_gamma   90.00
#
_symmetry.space_group_name_H-M   'P 1'
#
loop_
_entity.id
_entity.type
_entity.pdbx_description
1 polymer ?
#
loop_
_entity_poly.entity_id
_entity_poly.type
_entity_poly.pdbx_seq_one_letter_code
_entity_poly.pdbx_strand_id
1 'polypeptide(L)'
;MGQDNTSALSGLASFAKLQHLLAACSHERSAEAMMTFEAFAVALGNAVRDLENELKAAALARYDVDVDTVLVDGQEWRKGLEQQPKTSLSASGPITVARNLYRPADGGKCICPLELRAGGIGGLYTPVLARQVTYLMGHMTSEETSQVFTELGIRGPSSRPGGSEG
;
A
#
# COMPACT_ATOMS: atom_id res chain seq x y z
N MET A 1 -27.79 16.57 2.19
CA MET A 1 -27.14 16.06 3.43
C MET A 1 -25.72 15.69 3.06
N GLY A 2 -24.81 16.66 3.12
CA GLY A 2 -23.36 16.45 2.95
C GLY A 2 -22.80 16.03 4.30
N GLN A 3 -22.58 14.75 4.53
CA GLN A 3 -21.78 14.31 5.67
C GLN A 3 -20.33 14.75 5.42
N ASP A 4 -19.76 15.45 6.40
CA ASP A 4 -18.39 15.94 6.42
C ASP A 4 -17.39 14.79 6.24
N ASN A 5 -17.03 14.50 4.97
CA ASN A 5 -15.96 13.57 4.65
C ASN A 5 -14.59 14.03 5.20
N THR A 6 -14.46 15.27 5.61
CA THR A 6 -13.26 15.83 6.25
C THR A 6 -12.96 15.16 7.59
N SER A 7 -13.98 14.74 8.34
CA SER A 7 -13.82 14.03 9.62
C SER A 7 -13.14 12.67 9.47
N ALA A 8 -13.39 11.96 8.38
CA ALA A 8 -12.77 10.65 8.13
C ALA A 8 -11.27 10.75 7.80
N LEU A 9 -10.85 11.86 7.19
CA LEU A 9 -9.45 12.09 6.82
C LEU A 9 -8.62 12.63 7.98
N SER A 10 -9.25 13.35 8.94
CA SER A 10 -8.53 13.97 10.07
C SER A 10 -7.86 12.96 11.01
N GLY A 11 -8.26 11.69 10.97
CA GLY A 11 -7.63 10.61 11.72
C GLY A 11 -6.38 10.00 11.07
N LEU A 12 -6.06 10.41 9.83
CA LEU A 12 -4.90 9.88 9.11
C LEU A 12 -3.64 10.70 9.42
N ALA A 13 -2.55 10.03 9.83
CA ALA A 13 -1.30 10.71 10.19
C ALA A 13 -0.68 11.45 9.00
N SER A 14 -0.79 10.92 7.80
CA SER A 14 -0.30 11.55 6.56
C SER A 14 -1.11 12.77 6.17
N PHE A 15 -2.40 12.80 6.48
CA PHE A 15 -3.23 13.99 6.25
C PHE A 15 -2.80 15.16 7.14
N ALA A 16 -2.47 14.90 8.40
CA ALA A 16 -1.92 15.92 9.30
C ALA A 16 -0.57 16.48 8.79
N LYS A 17 0.31 15.62 8.26
CA LYS A 17 1.57 16.06 7.63
C LYS A 17 1.31 16.97 6.43
N LEU A 18 0.36 16.62 5.56
CA LEU A 18 -0.02 17.42 4.41
C LEU A 18 -0.57 18.79 4.83
N GLN A 19 -1.44 18.83 5.83
CA GLN A 19 -1.97 20.08 6.37
C GLN A 19 -0.85 20.97 6.94
N HIS A 20 0.10 20.38 7.68
CA HIS A 20 1.25 21.10 8.23
C HIS A 20 2.13 21.70 7.10
N LEU A 21 2.40 20.93 6.05
CA LEU A 21 3.16 21.39 4.89
C LEU A 21 2.47 22.57 4.19
N LEU A 22 1.16 22.49 3.99
CA LEU A 22 0.37 23.57 3.39
C LEU A 22 0.31 24.81 4.29
N ALA A 23 0.19 24.63 5.60
CA ALA A 23 0.22 25.74 6.55
C ALA A 23 1.58 26.46 6.53
N ALA A 24 2.67 25.73 6.47
CA ALA A 24 4.02 26.32 6.35
C ALA A 24 4.20 27.18 5.10
N CYS A 25 3.49 26.86 4.02
CA CYS A 25 3.51 27.65 2.79
C CYS A 25 2.63 28.91 2.86
N SER A 26 1.64 28.93 3.77
CA SER A 26 0.66 30.00 3.87
C SER A 26 1.05 31.09 4.87
N HIS A 27 2.04 30.83 5.74
CA HIS A 27 2.48 31.80 6.74
C HIS A 27 3.48 32.82 6.15
N GLU A 28 3.30 34.05 6.54
CA GLU A 28 4.07 35.21 6.06
C GLU A 28 5.59 35.03 6.26
N ARG A 29 6.29 35.45 5.27
CA ARG A 29 7.66 35.17 4.89
C ARG A 29 8.67 36.02 5.66
N SER A 30 9.47 35.40 6.47
CA SER A 30 10.85 35.88 6.60
C SER A 30 11.67 35.22 5.51
N ALA A 31 12.37 36.00 4.68
CA ALA A 31 13.08 35.54 3.48
C ALA A 31 14.20 34.51 3.78
N GLU A 32 14.61 34.37 5.04
CA GLU A 32 15.72 33.52 5.49
C GLU A 32 15.35 32.05 5.73
N ALA A 33 14.05 31.69 5.73
CA ALA A 33 13.57 30.35 6.04
C ALA A 33 12.75 29.71 4.91
N MET A 34 12.80 30.24 3.70
CA MET A 34 12.00 29.70 2.59
C MET A 34 12.59 28.39 2.08
N MET A 35 11.80 27.33 2.19
CA MET A 35 12.04 26.09 1.46
C MET A 35 12.09 26.36 -0.05
N THR A 36 13.06 25.80 -0.76
CA THR A 36 13.11 25.91 -2.24
C THR A 36 11.89 25.24 -2.85
N PHE A 37 11.48 25.67 -4.03
CA PHE A 37 10.35 25.04 -4.74
C PHE A 37 10.60 23.55 -4.98
N GLU A 38 11.83 23.16 -5.29
CA GLU A 38 12.20 21.75 -5.46
C GLU A 38 12.00 20.96 -4.17
N ALA A 39 12.50 21.45 -3.03
CA ALA A 39 12.32 20.80 -1.74
C ALA A 39 10.84 20.70 -1.36
N PHE A 40 10.05 21.75 -1.62
CA PHE A 40 8.61 21.73 -1.44
C PHE A 40 7.92 20.69 -2.32
N ALA A 41 8.25 20.63 -3.61
CA ALA A 41 7.66 19.67 -4.55
C ALA A 41 7.95 18.22 -4.14
N VAL A 42 9.16 17.93 -3.68
CA VAL A 42 9.55 16.62 -3.15
C VAL A 42 8.76 16.29 -1.87
N ALA A 43 8.69 17.23 -0.92
CA ALA A 43 7.97 17.04 0.34
C ALA A 43 6.46 16.81 0.10
N LEU A 44 5.86 17.60 -0.80
CA LEU A 44 4.46 17.44 -1.20
C LEU A 44 4.22 16.08 -1.85
N GLY A 45 5.06 15.68 -2.80
CA GLY A 45 4.96 14.38 -3.46
C GLY A 45 5.04 13.21 -2.48
N ASN A 46 5.90 13.29 -1.47
CA ASN A 46 6.01 12.29 -0.42
C ASN A 46 4.76 12.27 0.48
N ALA A 47 4.28 13.44 0.91
CA ALA A 47 3.08 13.54 1.77
C ALA A 47 1.83 13.00 1.07
N VAL A 48 1.66 13.28 -0.23
CA VAL A 48 0.56 12.76 -1.04
C VAL A 48 0.65 11.24 -1.19
N ARG A 49 1.85 10.68 -1.43
CA ARG A 49 2.05 9.22 -1.50
C ARG A 49 1.78 8.53 -0.17
N ASP A 50 2.22 9.12 0.94
CA ASP A 50 1.93 8.59 2.28
C ASP A 50 0.41 8.53 2.51
N LEU A 51 -0.31 9.61 2.17
CA LEU A 51 -1.77 9.67 2.30
C LEU A 51 -2.46 8.63 1.40
N GLU A 52 -2.01 8.50 0.15
CA GLU A 52 -2.54 7.50 -0.77
C GLU A 52 -2.35 6.07 -0.24
N ASN A 53 -1.19 5.77 0.35
CA ASN A 53 -0.90 4.46 0.94
C ASN A 53 -1.77 4.19 2.18
N GLU A 54 -1.97 5.17 3.07
CA GLU A 54 -2.88 5.03 4.22
C GLU A 54 -4.32 4.77 3.76
N LEU A 55 -4.80 5.51 2.77
CA LEU A 55 -6.15 5.31 2.21
C LEU A 55 -6.31 3.94 1.55
N LYS A 56 -5.30 3.50 0.80
CA LYS A 56 -5.29 2.16 0.19
C LYS A 56 -5.27 1.07 1.25
N ALA A 57 -4.48 1.23 2.31
CA ALA A 57 -4.44 0.28 3.42
C ALA A 57 -5.80 0.18 4.12
N ALA A 58 -6.42 1.32 4.43
CA ALA A 58 -7.74 1.38 5.03
C ALA A 58 -8.84 0.78 4.13
N ALA A 59 -8.77 1.04 2.82
CA ALA A 59 -9.69 0.45 1.86
C ALA A 59 -9.50 -1.07 1.75
N LEU A 60 -8.24 -1.53 1.69
CA LEU A 60 -7.90 -2.95 1.58
C LEU A 60 -8.34 -3.72 2.83
N ALA A 61 -8.18 -3.15 4.02
CA ALA A 61 -8.62 -3.77 5.27
C ALA A 61 -10.13 -4.08 5.29
N ARG A 62 -10.96 -3.35 4.53
CA ARG A 62 -12.41 -3.62 4.43
C ARG A 62 -12.75 -4.92 3.70
N TYR A 63 -11.82 -5.50 2.98
CA TYR A 63 -12.00 -6.81 2.33
C TYR A 63 -11.72 -7.97 3.28
N ASP A 64 -11.14 -7.71 4.46
CA ASP A 64 -10.91 -8.75 5.45
C ASP A 64 -12.23 -9.22 6.06
N VAL A 65 -12.22 -10.43 6.57
CA VAL A 65 -13.38 -11.09 7.20
C VAL A 65 -12.96 -11.48 8.60
N ASP A 66 -13.80 -11.15 9.58
CA ASP A 66 -13.58 -11.49 10.98
C ASP A 66 -14.74 -12.32 11.52
N VAL A 67 -14.79 -13.57 11.08
CA VAL A 67 -15.76 -14.58 11.54
C VAL A 67 -15.02 -15.88 11.84
N ASP A 68 -15.58 -16.75 12.67
CA ASP A 68 -14.92 -18.01 13.06
C ASP A 68 -14.75 -18.98 11.89
N THR A 69 -15.69 -18.95 10.94
CA THR A 69 -15.74 -19.88 9.82
C THR A 69 -16.16 -19.16 8.53
N VAL A 70 -15.53 -19.49 7.42
CA VAL A 70 -15.90 -19.04 6.07
C VAL A 70 -16.14 -20.25 5.17
N LEU A 71 -17.04 -20.11 4.20
CA LEU A 71 -17.26 -21.10 3.14
C LEU A 71 -16.60 -20.61 1.85
N VAL A 72 -15.70 -21.42 1.30
CA VAL A 72 -15.06 -21.15 0.02
C VAL A 72 -15.19 -22.41 -0.84
N ASP A 73 -15.80 -22.27 -2.01
CA ASP A 73 -16.08 -23.39 -2.94
C ASP A 73 -16.81 -24.58 -2.28
N GLY A 74 -17.71 -24.29 -1.31
CA GLY A 74 -18.46 -25.30 -0.59
C GLY A 74 -17.69 -25.99 0.54
N GLN A 75 -16.43 -25.66 0.74
CA GLN A 75 -15.60 -26.18 1.84
C GLN A 75 -15.60 -25.19 3.02
N GLU A 76 -15.68 -25.74 4.23
CA GLU A 76 -15.60 -24.98 5.47
C GLU A 76 -14.14 -24.73 5.86
N TRP A 77 -13.82 -23.44 6.14
CA TRP A 77 -12.52 -22.99 6.58
C TRP A 77 -12.64 -22.28 7.91
N ARG A 78 -11.83 -22.66 8.90
CA ARG A 78 -11.84 -22.08 10.24
C ARG A 78 -10.72 -21.06 10.40
N LYS A 79 -11.01 -20.00 11.16
CA LYS A 79 -10.01 -18.99 11.50
C LYS A 79 -8.85 -19.67 12.24
N GLY A 80 -7.63 -19.50 11.72
CA GLY A 80 -6.42 -20.10 12.27
C GLY A 80 -5.45 -19.11 12.84
N LEU A 81 -5.22 -17.99 12.13
CA LEU A 81 -4.32 -16.91 12.58
C LEU A 81 -5.03 -15.57 12.39
N GLU A 82 -4.98 -14.76 13.45
CA GLU A 82 -5.64 -13.46 13.49
C GLU A 82 -4.63 -12.33 13.28
N GLN A 83 -5.09 -11.24 12.64
CA GLN A 83 -4.40 -9.98 12.54
C GLN A 83 -2.94 -10.10 12.05
N GLN A 84 -2.69 -11.01 11.13
CA GLN A 84 -1.35 -11.22 10.58
C GLN A 84 -0.97 -10.07 9.64
N PRO A 85 0.08 -9.29 9.94
CA PRO A 85 0.49 -8.20 9.07
C PRO A 85 1.03 -8.74 7.75
N LYS A 86 0.63 -8.12 6.66
CA LYS A 86 1.16 -8.38 5.33
C LYS A 86 1.45 -7.07 4.62
N THR A 87 2.66 -6.95 4.11
CA THR A 87 3.04 -5.83 3.25
C THR A 87 2.91 -6.24 1.79
N SER A 88 2.15 -5.45 1.04
CA SER A 88 2.03 -5.54 -0.41
C SER A 88 2.54 -4.25 -1.05
N LEU A 89 3.04 -4.33 -2.27
CA LEU A 89 3.50 -3.17 -3.01
C LEU A 89 2.38 -2.58 -3.86
N SER A 90 2.22 -1.26 -3.78
CA SER A 90 1.35 -0.46 -4.64
C SER A 90 2.18 0.50 -5.49
N ALA A 91 1.55 1.16 -6.46
CA ALA A 91 2.21 2.20 -7.27
C ALA A 91 2.72 3.39 -6.44
N SER A 92 2.12 3.65 -5.28
CA SER A 92 2.54 4.72 -4.35
C SER A 92 3.55 4.27 -3.30
N GLY A 93 3.82 2.95 -3.21
CA GLY A 93 4.75 2.38 -2.24
C GLY A 93 4.17 1.18 -1.47
N PRO A 94 4.82 0.77 -0.38
CA PRO A 94 4.38 -0.37 0.42
C PRO A 94 3.11 -0.05 1.20
N ILE A 95 2.18 -1.01 1.23
CA ILE A 95 0.95 -0.98 2.01
C ILE A 95 0.98 -2.17 2.97
N THR A 96 0.85 -1.92 4.27
CA THR A 96 0.77 -2.98 5.27
C THR A 96 -0.64 -3.05 5.83
N VAL A 97 -1.25 -4.24 5.79
CA VAL A 97 -2.59 -4.51 6.31
C VAL A 97 -2.56 -5.75 7.18
N ALA A 98 -3.22 -5.69 8.33
CA ALA A 98 -3.50 -6.86 9.13
C ALA A 98 -4.64 -7.66 8.49
N ARG A 99 -4.54 -8.99 8.51
CA ARG A 99 -5.47 -9.91 7.85
C ARG A 99 -5.65 -11.18 8.63
N ASN A 100 -6.80 -11.82 8.49
CA ASN A 100 -7.09 -13.10 9.08
C ASN A 100 -6.81 -14.24 8.08
N LEU A 101 -6.21 -15.33 8.57
CA LEU A 101 -5.90 -16.52 7.79
C LEU A 101 -6.77 -17.67 8.24
N TYR A 102 -7.31 -18.42 7.30
CA TYR A 102 -8.22 -19.52 7.52
C TYR A 102 -7.60 -20.84 7.05
N ARG A 103 -7.88 -21.91 7.78
CA ARG A 103 -7.42 -23.29 7.49
C ARG A 103 -8.61 -24.21 7.28
N PRO A 104 -8.51 -25.22 6.39
CA PRO A 104 -9.50 -26.27 6.31
C PRO A 104 -9.42 -27.17 7.55
N ALA A 105 -10.51 -27.86 7.87
CA ALA A 105 -10.61 -28.70 9.07
C ALA A 105 -9.63 -29.90 9.05
N ASP A 106 -9.29 -30.39 7.87
CA ASP A 106 -8.38 -31.52 7.63
C ASP A 106 -6.89 -31.10 7.56
N GLY A 107 -6.60 -29.82 7.84
CA GLY A 107 -5.26 -29.26 7.71
C GLY A 107 -4.90 -28.91 6.26
N GLY A 108 -3.79 -28.24 6.08
CA GLY A 108 -3.33 -27.85 4.75
C GLY A 108 -2.99 -26.36 4.62
N LYS A 109 -2.98 -25.88 3.39
CA LYS A 109 -2.60 -24.50 3.06
C LYS A 109 -3.69 -23.53 3.53
N CYS A 110 -3.27 -22.46 4.21
CA CYS A 110 -4.17 -21.39 4.61
C CYS A 110 -4.65 -20.56 3.41
N ILE A 111 -5.87 -20.06 3.51
CA ILE A 111 -6.38 -19.01 2.61
C ILE A 111 -6.52 -17.69 3.35
N CYS A 112 -6.51 -16.61 2.59
CA CYS A 112 -6.78 -15.27 3.07
C CYS A 112 -7.98 -14.69 2.31
N PRO A 113 -9.15 -14.55 2.96
CA PRO A 113 -10.34 -13.99 2.30
C PRO A 113 -10.09 -12.58 1.75
N LEU A 114 -9.30 -11.76 2.46
CA LEU A 114 -8.91 -10.44 1.98
C LEU A 114 -8.25 -10.52 0.60
N GLU A 115 -7.26 -11.41 0.42
CA GLU A 115 -6.54 -11.55 -0.85
C GLU A 115 -7.45 -12.06 -1.98
N LEU A 116 -8.32 -13.01 -1.68
CA LEU A 116 -9.30 -13.55 -2.63
C LEU A 116 -10.26 -12.47 -3.12
N ARG A 117 -10.78 -11.65 -2.19
CA ARG A 117 -11.77 -10.59 -2.49
C ARG A 117 -11.15 -9.37 -3.15
N ALA A 118 -9.94 -9.01 -2.77
CA ALA A 118 -9.22 -7.87 -3.33
C ALA A 118 -8.60 -8.15 -4.71
N GLY A 119 -8.64 -9.40 -5.19
CA GLY A 119 -8.02 -9.78 -6.47
C GLY A 119 -6.49 -9.65 -6.43
N GLY A 120 -5.87 -9.86 -5.26
CA GLY A 120 -4.43 -9.76 -5.09
C GLY A 120 -3.66 -10.77 -5.95
N ILE A 121 -2.63 -10.30 -6.64
CA ILE A 121 -1.76 -11.15 -7.46
C ILE A 121 -0.56 -11.58 -6.63
N GLY A 122 -0.50 -12.89 -6.32
CA GLY A 122 0.60 -13.48 -5.56
C GLY A 122 0.80 -12.91 -4.15
N GLY A 123 -0.16 -12.11 -3.64
CA GLY A 123 -0.09 -11.48 -2.32
C GLY A 123 1.02 -10.44 -2.15
N LEU A 124 1.76 -10.10 -3.20
CA LEU A 124 2.90 -9.17 -3.15
C LEU A 124 2.59 -7.82 -3.81
N TYR A 125 1.83 -7.82 -4.90
CA TYR A 125 1.51 -6.62 -5.68
C TYR A 125 0.02 -6.33 -5.69
N THR A 126 -0.32 -5.04 -5.65
CA THR A 126 -1.70 -4.64 -5.98
C THR A 126 -1.96 -4.87 -7.48
N PRO A 127 -3.21 -5.14 -7.88
CA PRO A 127 -3.53 -5.41 -9.29
C PRO A 127 -3.09 -4.29 -10.25
N VAL A 128 -3.15 -3.04 -9.81
CA VAL A 128 -2.71 -1.89 -10.60
C VAL A 128 -1.21 -1.93 -10.83
N LEU A 129 -0.42 -2.10 -9.76
CA LEU A 129 1.04 -2.18 -9.89
C LEU A 129 1.47 -3.39 -10.72
N ALA A 130 0.86 -4.56 -10.49
CA ALA A 130 1.16 -5.76 -11.26
C ALA A 130 0.97 -5.54 -12.77
N ARG A 131 -0.13 -4.87 -13.17
CA ARG A 131 -0.38 -4.52 -14.56
C ARG A 131 0.67 -3.55 -15.12
N GLN A 132 1.07 -2.53 -14.33
CA GLN A 132 2.10 -1.58 -14.75
C GLN A 132 3.46 -2.26 -14.92
N VAL A 133 3.87 -3.11 -13.97
CA VAL A 133 5.10 -3.90 -14.08
C VAL A 133 5.08 -4.80 -15.31
N THR A 134 3.98 -5.54 -15.52
CA THR A 134 3.84 -6.43 -16.68
C THR A 134 3.92 -5.65 -18.00
N TYR A 135 3.28 -4.48 -18.07
CA TYR A 135 3.35 -3.62 -19.25
C TYR A 135 4.79 -3.17 -19.53
N LEU A 136 5.49 -2.66 -18.53
CA LEU A 136 6.88 -2.19 -18.68
C LEU A 136 7.82 -3.33 -19.07
N MET A 137 7.73 -4.48 -18.39
CA MET A 137 8.55 -5.65 -18.71
C MET A 137 8.27 -6.26 -20.10
N GLY A 138 7.12 -5.96 -20.69
CA GLY A 138 6.83 -6.32 -22.08
C GLY A 138 7.51 -5.41 -23.11
N HIS A 139 8.05 -4.25 -22.70
CA HIS A 139 8.62 -3.24 -23.59
C HIS A 139 10.10 -2.93 -23.30
N MET A 140 10.60 -3.30 -22.12
CA MET A 140 11.96 -3.02 -21.66
C MET A 140 12.46 -4.14 -20.75
N THR A 141 13.76 -4.14 -20.47
CA THR A 141 14.39 -5.09 -19.56
C THR A 141 13.94 -4.86 -18.11
N SER A 142 14.17 -5.85 -17.24
CA SER A 142 13.87 -5.72 -15.81
C SER A 142 14.71 -4.62 -15.13
N GLU A 143 15.93 -4.39 -15.61
CA GLU A 143 16.81 -3.34 -15.12
C GLU A 143 16.28 -1.94 -15.49
N GLU A 144 15.93 -1.73 -16.76
CA GLU A 144 15.31 -0.48 -17.23
C GLU A 144 13.98 -0.23 -16.52
N THR A 145 13.16 -1.27 -16.32
CA THR A 145 11.92 -1.18 -15.54
C THR A 145 12.19 -0.71 -14.12
N SER A 146 13.21 -1.26 -13.45
CA SER A 146 13.60 -0.85 -12.09
C SER A 146 14.08 0.60 -12.05
N GLN A 147 14.83 1.03 -13.06
CA GLN A 147 15.30 2.40 -13.17
C GLN A 147 14.15 3.37 -13.38
N VAL A 148 13.20 3.06 -14.26
CA VAL A 148 11.98 3.87 -14.45
C VAL A 148 11.20 4.03 -13.15
N PHE A 149 11.02 2.96 -12.38
CA PHE A 149 10.35 3.06 -11.07
C PHE A 149 11.12 3.94 -10.10
N THR A 150 12.45 3.86 -10.09
CA THR A 150 13.30 4.70 -9.24
C THR A 150 13.17 6.17 -9.60
N GLU A 151 13.27 6.51 -10.89
CA GLU A 151 13.14 7.89 -11.39
C GLU A 151 11.75 8.48 -11.11
N LEU A 152 10.70 7.66 -11.23
CA LEU A 152 9.34 8.07 -10.88
C LEU A 152 9.10 8.14 -9.37
N GLY A 153 10.10 7.80 -8.54
CA GLY A 153 9.97 7.73 -7.10
C GLY A 153 9.01 6.64 -6.62
N ILE A 154 8.75 5.64 -7.46
CA ILE A 154 7.95 4.46 -7.14
C ILE A 154 8.92 3.39 -6.63
N ARG A 155 8.67 2.83 -5.44
CA ARG A 155 9.44 1.67 -4.99
C ARG A 155 9.09 0.46 -5.84
N GLY A 156 9.88 0.24 -6.87
CA GLY A 156 9.80 -0.96 -7.70
C GLY A 156 10.13 -2.23 -6.91
N PRO A 157 9.90 -3.42 -7.50
CA PRO A 157 10.34 -4.68 -6.92
C PRO A 157 11.86 -4.62 -6.75
N SER A 158 12.33 -4.52 -5.51
CA SER A 158 13.76 -4.67 -5.25
C SER A 158 14.17 -6.06 -5.71
N SER A 159 15.11 -6.12 -6.65
CA SER A 159 15.88 -7.34 -6.86
C SER A 159 16.44 -7.72 -5.48
N ARG A 160 16.04 -8.86 -4.94
CA ARG A 160 16.64 -9.41 -3.72
C ARG A 160 18.15 -9.44 -3.96
N PRO A 161 18.99 -8.82 -3.12
CA PRO A 161 20.40 -9.13 -3.16
C PRO A 161 20.51 -10.64 -2.91
N GLY A 162 21.13 -11.34 -3.83
CA GLY A 162 21.36 -12.78 -3.74
C GLY A 162 21.95 -13.08 -2.38
N GLY A 163 21.29 -13.95 -1.60
CA GLY A 163 21.87 -14.50 -0.40
C GLY A 163 23.20 -15.18 -0.78
N SER A 164 24.30 -14.60 -0.33
CA SER A 164 25.55 -15.33 -0.25
C SER A 164 25.38 -16.37 0.84
N GLU A 165 25.17 -17.60 0.43
CA GLU A 165 25.40 -18.75 1.31
C GLU A 165 26.88 -18.78 1.69
N GLY A 166 27.15 -18.78 2.96
CA GLY A 166 28.38 -19.15 3.61
C GLY A 166 28.07 -20.26 4.59
#